data_2a9c7e1c88a6a429c05a565e73fbc064
#
_entry.id   2a9c7e1c88a6a429c05a565e73fbc064
#
_cell.length_a   1.000
_cell.length_b   1.000
_cell.length_c   1.000
_cell.angle_alpha   90.00
_cell.angle_beta   90.00
_cell.angle_gamma   90.00
#
_symmetry.space_group_name_H-M   'P 1'
#
loop_
_entity.id
_entity.type
_entity.pdbx_description
1 polymer ?
#
loop_
_entity_poly.entity_id
_entity_poly.type
_entity_poly.pdbx_seq_one_letter_code
_entity_poly.pdbx_strand_id
1 'polypeptide(L)'
;NRIYESNVVLAISLRLAEYINRTTDMKAVLTRDDDTFIVLRDRMKMGRESKADLFLSIHADALDNPRVKGASVYTLSLKGASDEAARVYAERENAYSSISEVAISNMDKDAVSLLTDLSQNFSMKASKEAAGIILNELSKVGSIRKKKVQEAGFAVLKSPDVPSVLIETTYISNPSEEARLNSRSYQDKLARAIFEGTRQYFFINPPKNTILANRIKSGSRVINYRVKRGDTLSEIAELYGIRLST
;
A
#
# COMPACT_ATOMS: atom_id res chain seq x y z
N ASN A 1 -20.82 -8.00 -17.09
CA ASN A 1 -19.77 -7.07 -17.53
C ASN A 1 -18.48 -7.43 -16.79
N ARG A 2 -17.45 -7.73 -17.55
CA ARG A 2 -16.12 -8.02 -17.00
C ARG A 2 -15.55 -6.73 -16.41
N ILE A 3 -14.99 -6.80 -15.21
CA ILE A 3 -14.32 -5.66 -14.58
C ILE A 3 -12.84 -5.62 -15.01
N TYR A 4 -12.26 -4.42 -15.00
CA TYR A 4 -10.83 -4.20 -15.25
C TYR A 4 -10.13 -3.89 -13.94
N GLU A 5 -8.92 -4.42 -13.78
CA GLU A 5 -8.09 -4.15 -12.61
C GLU A 5 -7.90 -2.64 -12.40
N SER A 6 -7.55 -1.90 -13.47
CA SER A 6 -7.32 -0.45 -13.40
C SER A 6 -8.43 0.32 -12.71
N ASN A 7 -9.70 -0.03 -13.00
CA ASN A 7 -10.87 0.62 -12.44
C ASN A 7 -11.10 0.26 -10.97
N VAL A 8 -10.89 -1.01 -10.63
CA VAL A 8 -11.09 -1.51 -9.27
C VAL A 8 -10.05 -0.93 -8.32
N VAL A 9 -8.78 -1.01 -8.69
CA VAL A 9 -7.70 -0.49 -7.83
C VAL A 9 -7.75 1.04 -7.71
N LEU A 10 -8.17 1.75 -8.75
CA LEU A 10 -8.43 3.18 -8.68
C LEU A 10 -9.55 3.48 -7.67
N ALA A 11 -10.67 2.77 -7.75
CA ALA A 11 -11.78 2.96 -6.84
C ALA A 11 -11.41 2.67 -5.37
N ILE A 12 -10.59 1.65 -5.10
CA ILE A 12 -10.07 1.35 -3.77
C ILE A 12 -9.10 2.46 -3.30
N SER A 13 -8.19 2.90 -4.18
CA SER A 13 -7.19 3.94 -3.87
C SER A 13 -7.83 5.29 -3.56
N LEU A 14 -8.85 5.70 -4.32
CA LEU A 14 -9.60 6.93 -4.06
C LEU A 14 -10.29 6.90 -2.68
N ARG A 15 -10.92 5.77 -2.30
CA ARG A 15 -11.52 5.60 -0.97
C ARG A 15 -10.46 5.60 0.13
N LEU A 16 -9.33 4.93 -0.09
CA LEU A 16 -8.21 4.94 0.86
C LEU A 16 -7.69 6.36 1.07
N ALA A 17 -7.49 7.11 -0.01
CA ALA A 17 -7.06 8.51 0.06
C ALA A 17 -8.08 9.37 0.81
N GLU A 18 -9.38 9.11 0.61
CA GLU A 18 -10.43 9.80 1.37
C GLU A 18 -10.34 9.50 2.87
N TYR A 19 -10.19 8.23 3.30
CA TYR A 19 -10.02 7.86 4.70
C TYR A 19 -8.80 8.54 5.31
N ILE A 20 -7.64 8.49 4.63
CA ILE A 20 -6.40 9.13 5.11
C ILE A 20 -6.58 10.64 5.24
N ASN A 21 -7.16 11.32 4.24
CA ASN A 21 -7.31 12.76 4.20
C ASN A 21 -8.41 13.30 5.15
N ARG A 22 -9.21 12.42 5.75
CA ARG A 22 -10.11 12.77 6.86
C ARG A 22 -9.36 12.92 8.18
N THR A 23 -8.18 12.35 8.32
CA THR A 23 -7.31 12.56 9.48
C THR A 23 -6.61 13.91 9.39
N THR A 24 -6.21 14.46 10.53
CA THR A 24 -5.49 15.76 10.59
C THR A 24 -3.98 15.61 10.60
N ASP A 25 -3.49 14.40 10.70
CA ASP A 25 -2.08 14.05 10.90
C ASP A 25 -1.49 13.15 9.80
N MET A 26 -2.30 12.79 8.81
CA MET A 26 -1.86 12.07 7.63
C MET A 26 -2.38 12.74 6.35
N LYS A 27 -1.68 12.54 5.25
CA LYS A 27 -2.06 13.01 3.92
C LYS A 27 -1.79 11.94 2.89
N ALA A 28 -2.75 11.66 2.02
CA ALA A 28 -2.56 10.81 0.86
C ALA A 28 -2.23 11.64 -0.38
N VAL A 29 -1.29 11.13 -1.17
CA VAL A 29 -0.99 11.60 -2.53
C VAL A 29 -1.20 10.41 -3.45
N LEU A 30 -2.05 10.55 -4.45
CA LEU A 30 -2.29 9.53 -5.46
C LEU A 30 -1.31 9.72 -6.62
N THR A 31 -0.79 8.63 -7.17
CA THR A 31 0.00 8.69 -8.41
C THR A 31 -0.90 8.99 -9.61
N ARG A 32 -2.17 8.55 -9.57
CA ARG A 32 -3.21 8.89 -10.54
C ARG A 32 -4.57 8.97 -9.84
N ASP A 33 -5.46 9.79 -10.33
CA ASP A 33 -6.85 9.94 -9.89
C ASP A 33 -7.88 9.66 -10.99
N ASP A 34 -7.39 9.29 -12.18
CA ASP A 34 -8.14 8.85 -13.35
C ASP A 34 -7.58 7.54 -13.93
N ASP A 35 -8.03 7.10 -15.11
CA ASP A 35 -7.56 5.89 -15.80
C ASP A 35 -6.31 6.13 -16.67
N THR A 36 -5.43 7.04 -16.26
CA THR A 36 -4.14 7.28 -16.92
C THR A 36 -3.13 6.19 -16.57
N PHE A 37 -2.40 5.70 -17.57
CA PHE A 37 -1.28 4.79 -17.35
C PHE A 37 -0.02 5.57 -16.94
N ILE A 38 0.62 5.16 -15.84
CA ILE A 38 1.89 5.72 -15.36
C ILE A 38 2.91 4.58 -15.27
N VAL A 39 4.06 4.77 -15.92
CA VAL A 39 5.16 3.78 -15.88
C VAL A 39 5.72 3.65 -14.46
N LEU A 40 6.24 2.46 -14.10
CA LEU A 40 6.66 2.15 -12.73
C LEU A 40 7.70 3.12 -12.18
N ARG A 41 8.64 3.57 -13.03
CA ARG A 41 9.67 4.54 -12.65
C ARG A 41 9.08 5.87 -12.19
N ASP A 42 8.06 6.37 -12.91
CA ASP A 42 7.44 7.64 -12.56
C ASP A 42 6.61 7.53 -11.28
N ARG A 43 5.97 6.36 -11.02
CA ARG A 43 5.29 6.12 -9.74
C ARG A 43 6.26 6.22 -8.55
N MET A 44 7.45 5.61 -8.65
CA MET A 44 8.50 5.72 -7.63
C MET A 44 8.98 7.17 -7.47
N LYS A 45 9.22 7.87 -8.61
CA LYS A 45 9.64 9.26 -8.62
C LYS A 45 8.62 10.16 -7.92
N MET A 46 7.34 10.01 -8.22
CA MET A 46 6.26 10.76 -7.56
C MET A 46 6.22 10.50 -6.04
N GLY A 47 6.41 9.25 -5.60
CA GLY A 47 6.53 8.89 -4.18
C GLY A 47 7.66 9.62 -3.49
N ARG A 48 8.84 9.70 -4.11
CA ARG A 48 10.02 10.41 -3.58
C ARG A 48 9.82 11.92 -3.59
N GLU A 49 9.36 12.50 -4.67
CA GLU A 49 9.12 13.94 -4.80
C GLU A 49 8.07 14.46 -3.83
N SER A 50 7.05 13.65 -3.54
CA SER A 50 6.07 13.96 -2.50
C SER A 50 6.60 13.77 -1.07
N LYS A 51 7.85 13.30 -0.90
CA LYS A 51 8.47 12.96 0.39
C LYS A 51 7.59 12.03 1.21
N ALA A 52 7.06 10.99 0.55
CA ALA A 52 6.16 10.03 1.17
C ALA A 52 6.87 9.23 2.29
N ASP A 53 6.22 9.07 3.42
CA ASP A 53 6.69 8.22 4.52
C ASP A 53 6.37 6.74 4.30
N LEU A 54 5.45 6.44 3.36
CA LEU A 54 5.08 5.08 2.92
C LEU A 54 4.49 5.15 1.52
N PHE A 55 4.92 4.23 0.64
CA PHE A 55 4.36 4.03 -0.69
C PHE A 55 3.57 2.73 -0.74
N LEU A 56 2.32 2.79 -1.23
CA LEU A 56 1.43 1.64 -1.38
C LEU A 56 1.08 1.42 -2.85
N SER A 57 1.43 0.26 -3.39
CA SER A 57 1.02 -0.19 -4.72
C SER A 57 -0.15 -1.15 -4.57
N ILE A 58 -1.33 -0.77 -5.06
CA ILE A 58 -2.58 -1.53 -4.88
C ILE A 58 -2.91 -2.24 -6.18
N HIS A 59 -3.13 -3.54 -6.11
CA HIS A 59 -3.36 -4.46 -7.21
C HIS A 59 -4.57 -5.36 -7.00
N ALA A 60 -5.08 -5.92 -8.09
CA ALA A 60 -6.13 -6.95 -8.13
C ALA A 60 -5.98 -7.78 -9.40
N ASP A 61 -4.86 -8.45 -9.55
CA ASP A 61 -4.39 -9.09 -10.78
C ASP A 61 -5.28 -10.22 -11.30
N ALA A 62 -5.09 -10.52 -12.58
CA ALA A 62 -5.60 -11.74 -13.20
C ALA A 62 -4.48 -12.78 -13.31
N LEU A 63 -4.65 -13.96 -12.74
CA LEU A 63 -3.75 -15.09 -12.88
C LEU A 63 -4.36 -16.15 -13.82
N ASP A 64 -3.51 -16.97 -14.46
CA ASP A 64 -3.96 -18.03 -15.36
C ASP A 64 -4.81 -19.09 -14.64
N ASN A 65 -4.56 -19.31 -13.35
CA ASN A 65 -5.36 -20.23 -12.55
C ASN A 65 -6.53 -19.48 -11.88
N PRO A 66 -7.78 -19.64 -12.34
CA PRO A 66 -8.94 -18.95 -11.81
C PRO A 66 -9.37 -19.42 -10.41
N ARG A 67 -8.73 -20.46 -9.85
CA ARG A 67 -8.97 -20.92 -8.49
C ARG A 67 -8.19 -20.12 -7.43
N VAL A 68 -7.20 -19.33 -7.87
CA VAL A 68 -6.45 -18.47 -6.95
C VAL A 68 -7.34 -17.37 -6.40
N LYS A 69 -7.32 -17.19 -5.08
CA LYS A 69 -8.15 -16.22 -4.36
C LYS A 69 -7.46 -15.73 -3.08
N GLY A 70 -7.97 -14.63 -2.53
CA GLY A 70 -7.53 -14.05 -1.27
C GLY A 70 -6.37 -13.08 -1.41
N ALA A 71 -6.21 -12.20 -0.43
CA ALA A 71 -5.20 -11.17 -0.42
C ALA A 71 -3.79 -11.72 -0.19
N SER A 72 -2.80 -11.01 -0.71
CA SER A 72 -1.37 -11.20 -0.43
C SER A 72 -0.69 -9.84 -0.30
N VAL A 73 0.34 -9.75 0.52
CA VAL A 73 1.12 -8.52 0.65
C VAL A 73 2.59 -8.82 0.39
N TYR A 74 3.23 -7.95 -0.38
CA TYR A 74 4.59 -8.13 -0.86
C TYR A 74 5.47 -6.94 -0.49
N THR A 75 6.76 -7.22 -0.25
CA THR A 75 7.82 -6.23 -0.09
C THR A 75 9.00 -6.53 -0.99
N LEU A 76 9.87 -5.54 -1.18
CA LEU A 76 11.08 -5.71 -1.96
C LEU A 76 12.02 -6.74 -1.31
N SER A 77 12.61 -7.61 -2.14
CA SER A 77 13.82 -8.36 -1.82
C SER A 77 14.85 -8.20 -2.93
N LEU A 78 16.10 -7.96 -2.55
CA LEU A 78 17.25 -7.93 -3.45
C LEU A 78 18.00 -9.27 -3.48
N LYS A 79 17.63 -10.21 -2.59
CA LYS A 79 18.32 -11.50 -2.40
C LYS A 79 17.55 -12.70 -2.97
N GLY A 80 16.49 -12.43 -3.73
CA GLY A 80 15.60 -13.45 -4.28
C GLY A 80 14.18 -13.37 -3.75
N ALA A 81 13.32 -14.27 -4.19
CA ALA A 81 11.90 -14.29 -3.83
C ALA A 81 11.61 -15.29 -2.70
N SER A 82 10.54 -15.06 -1.94
CA SER A 82 10.07 -15.96 -0.87
C SER A 82 9.70 -17.35 -1.37
N ASP A 83 9.13 -17.41 -2.56
CA ASP A 83 8.84 -18.65 -3.29
C ASP A 83 8.76 -18.40 -4.81
N GLU A 84 8.65 -19.45 -5.59
CA GLU A 84 8.57 -19.39 -7.05
C GLU A 84 7.37 -18.59 -7.54
N ALA A 85 6.24 -18.66 -6.86
CA ALA A 85 5.05 -17.88 -7.23
C ALA A 85 5.28 -16.37 -7.06
N ALA A 86 5.98 -15.96 -5.99
CA ALA A 86 6.36 -14.56 -5.77
C ALA A 86 7.38 -14.09 -6.83
N ARG A 87 8.32 -14.96 -7.24
CA ARG A 87 9.29 -14.65 -8.31
C ARG A 87 8.59 -14.40 -9.65
N VAL A 88 7.76 -15.34 -10.08
CA VAL A 88 7.01 -15.25 -11.35
C VAL A 88 6.09 -14.02 -11.34
N TYR A 89 5.46 -13.75 -10.21
CA TYR A 89 4.61 -12.58 -10.07
C TYR A 89 5.41 -11.27 -10.23
N ALA A 90 6.54 -11.13 -9.55
CA ALA A 90 7.39 -9.95 -9.69
C ALA A 90 7.94 -9.78 -11.11
N GLU A 91 8.32 -10.85 -11.80
CA GLU A 91 8.77 -10.81 -13.18
C GLU A 91 7.67 -10.33 -14.13
N ARG A 92 6.45 -10.77 -13.93
CA ARG A 92 5.29 -10.33 -14.71
C ARG A 92 5.01 -8.84 -14.52
N GLU A 93 4.96 -8.38 -13.27
CA GLU A 93 4.76 -6.96 -12.96
C GLU A 93 5.88 -6.09 -13.54
N ASN A 94 7.12 -6.53 -13.46
CA ASN A 94 8.27 -5.82 -14.00
C ASN A 94 8.24 -5.75 -15.54
N ALA A 95 7.68 -6.75 -16.21
CA ALA A 95 7.60 -6.77 -17.68
C ALA A 95 6.76 -5.63 -18.25
N TYR A 96 5.80 -5.11 -17.51
CA TYR A 96 5.03 -3.92 -17.92
C TYR A 96 5.88 -2.64 -17.98
N SER A 97 7.07 -2.61 -17.35
CA SER A 97 7.98 -1.47 -17.38
C SER A 97 9.07 -1.60 -18.46
N SER A 98 9.40 -2.80 -18.91
CA SER A 98 10.51 -3.03 -19.86
C SER A 98 10.26 -2.49 -21.28
N ILE A 99 9.04 -2.07 -21.59
CA ILE A 99 8.67 -1.48 -22.89
C ILE A 99 9.17 -0.03 -23.03
N SER A 100 9.67 0.60 -21.96
CA SER A 100 10.05 2.02 -21.96
C SER A 100 11.37 2.36 -21.24
N GLU A 101 12.21 1.39 -20.87
CA GLU A 101 13.49 1.69 -20.19
C GLU A 101 14.62 1.99 -21.19
N VAL A 102 14.90 3.28 -21.37
CA VAL A 102 16.20 3.77 -21.85
C VAL A 102 17.16 3.76 -20.65
N ALA A 103 18.33 3.18 -20.87
CA ALA A 103 19.39 2.91 -19.86
C ALA A 103 19.75 4.11 -18.98
N ILE A 104 19.92 3.85 -17.69
CA ILE A 104 20.46 4.80 -16.72
C ILE A 104 21.99 4.78 -16.83
N SER A 105 22.58 5.91 -17.25
CA SER A 105 24.02 6.15 -17.25
C SER A 105 24.52 6.63 -15.88
N ASN A 106 25.55 5.96 -15.38
CA ASN A 106 26.63 6.34 -14.46
C ASN A 106 26.45 7.55 -13.53
N MET A 107 26.42 7.29 -12.23
CA MET A 107 26.82 8.23 -11.17
C MET A 107 27.87 7.57 -10.26
N ASP A 108 28.78 8.37 -9.72
CA ASP A 108 29.95 7.98 -8.90
C ASP A 108 29.61 7.02 -7.75
N LYS A 109 30.39 5.91 -7.64
CA LYS A 109 29.89 4.64 -7.10
C LYS A 109 30.16 4.34 -5.62
N ASP A 110 31.09 4.97 -4.91
CA ASP A 110 31.55 4.35 -3.66
C ASP A 110 31.01 4.95 -2.35
N ALA A 111 30.94 6.24 -2.18
CA ALA A 111 30.37 6.84 -0.95
C ALA A 111 28.84 6.95 -1.00
N VAL A 112 28.27 7.19 -2.19
CA VAL A 112 26.82 7.22 -2.45
C VAL A 112 26.24 5.81 -2.28
N SER A 113 26.97 4.77 -2.64
CA SER A 113 26.56 3.37 -2.53
C SER A 113 26.28 2.97 -1.07
N LEU A 114 27.19 3.24 -0.13
CA LEU A 114 27.03 2.83 1.27
C LEU A 114 25.83 3.51 1.95
N LEU A 115 25.64 4.82 1.72
CA LEU A 115 24.50 5.55 2.26
C LEU A 115 23.19 5.08 1.63
N THR A 116 23.20 4.76 0.34
CA THR A 116 22.06 4.21 -0.37
C THR A 116 21.69 2.83 0.18
N ASP A 117 22.70 1.97 0.41
CA ASP A 117 22.49 0.62 0.96
C ASP A 117 21.92 0.65 2.37
N LEU A 118 22.39 1.56 3.23
CA LEU A 118 21.87 1.75 4.59
C LEU A 118 20.42 2.26 4.56
N SER A 119 20.13 3.26 3.70
CA SER A 119 18.79 3.80 3.51
C SER A 119 17.84 2.72 3.01
N GLN A 120 18.27 1.93 2.03
CA GLN A 120 17.47 0.85 1.46
C GLN A 120 17.20 -0.27 2.46
N ASN A 121 18.17 -0.66 3.28
CA ASN A 121 17.95 -1.64 4.34
C ASN A 121 16.96 -1.15 5.39
N PHE A 122 17.02 0.13 5.78
CA PHE A 122 16.05 0.73 6.68
C PHE A 122 14.64 0.74 6.06
N SER A 123 14.53 1.19 4.82
CA SER A 123 13.30 1.25 4.05
C SER A 123 12.65 -0.13 3.88
N MET A 124 13.45 -1.17 3.57
CA MET A 124 12.98 -2.56 3.45
C MET A 124 12.47 -3.11 4.79
N LYS A 125 13.14 -2.80 5.92
CA LYS A 125 12.68 -3.21 7.25
C LYS A 125 11.35 -2.55 7.58
N ALA A 126 11.23 -1.25 7.40
CA ALA A 126 10.00 -0.48 7.60
C ALA A 126 8.86 -1.00 6.71
N SER A 127 9.16 -1.35 5.45
CA SER A 127 8.20 -1.97 4.52
C SER A 127 7.62 -3.28 5.07
N LYS A 128 8.48 -4.16 5.63
CA LYS A 128 8.03 -5.45 6.19
C LYS A 128 7.13 -5.25 7.41
N GLU A 129 7.45 -4.30 8.27
CA GLU A 129 6.63 -3.97 9.43
C GLU A 129 5.25 -3.46 9.01
N ALA A 130 5.20 -2.48 8.10
CA ALA A 130 3.95 -1.96 7.53
C ALA A 130 3.13 -3.07 6.84
N ALA A 131 3.79 -3.87 6.00
CA ALA A 131 3.16 -4.98 5.26
C ALA A 131 2.53 -6.02 6.19
N GLY A 132 3.20 -6.36 7.29
CA GLY A 132 2.69 -7.31 8.28
C GLY A 132 1.40 -6.82 8.96
N ILE A 133 1.36 -5.55 9.33
CA ILE A 133 0.20 -4.93 9.95
C ILE A 133 -0.97 -4.84 8.95
N ILE A 134 -0.70 -4.39 7.71
CA ILE A 134 -1.71 -4.31 6.65
C ILE A 134 -2.28 -5.70 6.32
N LEU A 135 -1.44 -6.73 6.23
CA LEU A 135 -1.88 -8.10 5.97
C LEU A 135 -2.83 -8.60 7.08
N ASN A 136 -2.53 -8.27 8.34
CA ASN A 136 -3.39 -8.60 9.48
C ASN A 136 -4.76 -7.92 9.36
N GLU A 137 -4.83 -6.65 9.00
CA GLU A 137 -6.10 -5.94 8.82
C GLU A 137 -6.90 -6.50 7.63
N LEU A 138 -6.25 -6.80 6.51
CA LEU A 138 -6.89 -7.45 5.36
C LEU A 138 -7.48 -8.82 5.71
N SER A 139 -6.86 -9.58 6.64
CA SER A 139 -7.36 -10.87 7.09
C SER A 139 -8.73 -10.82 7.78
N LYS A 140 -9.11 -9.66 8.28
CA LYS A 140 -10.43 -9.42 8.90
C LYS A 140 -11.55 -9.18 7.88
N VAL A 141 -11.18 -8.87 6.63
CA VAL A 141 -12.12 -8.53 5.55
C VAL A 141 -12.39 -9.70 4.62
N GLY A 142 -11.37 -10.51 4.35
CA GLY A 142 -11.49 -11.60 3.40
C GLY A 142 -10.46 -12.71 3.59
N SER A 143 -10.46 -13.65 2.66
CA SER A 143 -9.47 -14.73 2.67
C SER A 143 -8.07 -14.18 2.40
N ILE A 144 -7.08 -14.78 3.03
CA ILE A 144 -5.67 -14.50 2.79
C ILE A 144 -5.05 -15.68 2.05
N ARG A 145 -4.44 -15.41 0.90
CA ARG A 145 -3.72 -16.41 0.11
C ARG A 145 -2.41 -16.82 0.77
N LYS A 146 -1.65 -15.84 1.22
CA LYS A 146 -0.34 -16.04 1.87
C LYS A 146 -0.38 -15.46 3.28
N LYS A 147 -0.32 -16.34 4.29
CA LYS A 147 -0.39 -15.96 5.72
C LYS A 147 0.79 -15.12 6.22
N LYS A 148 1.85 -15.03 5.43
CA LYS A 148 3.04 -14.22 5.71
C LYS A 148 3.26 -13.24 4.56
N VAL A 149 3.85 -12.08 4.87
CA VAL A 149 4.37 -11.16 3.87
C VAL A 149 5.32 -11.91 2.95
N GLN A 150 5.16 -11.71 1.66
CA GLN A 150 6.00 -12.28 0.62
C GLN A 150 7.03 -11.27 0.17
N GLU A 151 8.13 -11.74 -0.38
CA GLU A 151 9.23 -10.90 -0.83
C GLU A 151 9.65 -11.30 -2.25
N ALA A 152 9.88 -10.32 -3.11
CA ALA A 152 10.45 -10.54 -4.44
C ALA A 152 11.01 -9.23 -5.03
N GLY A 153 11.61 -9.31 -6.22
CA GLY A 153 12.30 -8.20 -6.88
C GLY A 153 11.37 -7.24 -7.62
N PHE A 154 10.32 -6.73 -7.00
CA PHE A 154 9.37 -5.79 -7.61
C PHE A 154 10.03 -4.45 -7.93
N ALA A 155 10.04 -4.07 -9.22
CA ALA A 155 10.63 -2.82 -9.68
C ALA A 155 9.97 -1.58 -9.04
N VAL A 156 8.65 -1.59 -8.91
CA VAL A 156 7.87 -0.48 -8.32
C VAL A 156 8.21 -0.21 -6.84
N LEU A 157 8.82 -1.18 -6.14
CA LEU A 157 9.19 -1.07 -4.73
C LEU A 157 10.67 -0.71 -4.51
N LYS A 158 11.43 -0.45 -5.58
CA LYS A 158 12.89 -0.22 -5.50
C LYS A 158 13.28 1.19 -5.05
N SER A 159 12.38 1.98 -4.44
CA SER A 159 12.78 3.26 -3.85
C SER A 159 13.75 3.02 -2.68
N PRO A 160 14.95 3.61 -2.68
CA PRO A 160 15.93 3.35 -1.64
C PRO A 160 15.58 4.02 -0.30
N ASP A 161 14.78 5.08 -0.34
CA ASP A 161 14.51 5.98 0.78
C ASP A 161 13.04 6.03 1.22
N VAL A 162 12.13 5.39 0.46
CA VAL A 162 10.70 5.34 0.81
C VAL A 162 10.28 3.89 1.08
N PRO A 163 9.85 3.56 2.31
CA PRO A 163 9.24 2.26 2.59
C PRO A 163 8.09 1.98 1.62
N SER A 164 8.06 0.80 1.01
CA SER A 164 7.16 0.49 -0.08
C SER A 164 6.54 -0.90 0.07
N VAL A 165 5.24 -1.00 -0.15
CA VAL A 165 4.46 -2.23 -0.02
C VAL A 165 3.56 -2.41 -1.24
N LEU A 166 3.51 -3.64 -1.79
CA LEU A 166 2.56 -4.02 -2.82
C LEU A 166 1.47 -4.90 -2.20
N ILE A 167 0.22 -4.54 -2.46
CA ILE A 167 -0.97 -5.17 -1.89
C ILE A 167 -1.79 -5.77 -3.01
N GLU A 168 -1.81 -7.11 -3.10
CA GLU A 168 -2.83 -7.82 -3.83
C GLU A 168 -4.08 -7.91 -2.98
N THR A 169 -5.10 -7.15 -3.33
CA THR A 169 -6.36 -7.14 -2.57
C THR A 169 -7.13 -8.44 -2.75
N THR A 170 -7.09 -9.01 -3.94
CA THR A 170 -7.52 -10.33 -4.37
C THR A 170 -7.28 -10.47 -5.89
N TYR A 171 -7.79 -11.51 -6.56
CA TYR A 171 -7.51 -11.78 -7.98
C TYR A 171 -8.79 -11.73 -8.82
N ILE A 172 -8.86 -10.83 -9.82
CA ILE A 172 -10.03 -10.67 -10.70
C ILE A 172 -10.25 -11.87 -11.63
N SER A 173 -9.24 -12.74 -11.83
CA SER A 173 -9.39 -13.99 -12.57
C SER A 173 -10.28 -15.03 -11.86
N ASN A 174 -10.48 -14.88 -10.54
CA ASN A 174 -11.39 -15.75 -9.80
C ASN A 174 -12.82 -15.17 -9.84
N PRO A 175 -13.82 -15.92 -10.39
CA PRO A 175 -15.18 -15.37 -10.57
C PRO A 175 -15.85 -14.91 -9.27
N SER A 176 -15.59 -15.60 -8.15
CA SER A 176 -16.17 -15.20 -6.86
C SER A 176 -15.54 -13.92 -6.30
N GLU A 177 -14.24 -13.73 -6.52
CA GLU A 177 -13.52 -12.53 -6.11
C GLU A 177 -13.84 -11.35 -7.06
N GLU A 178 -13.96 -11.59 -8.38
CA GLU A 178 -14.41 -10.59 -9.34
C GLU A 178 -15.78 -10.02 -8.95
N ALA A 179 -16.75 -10.89 -8.62
CA ALA A 179 -18.06 -10.46 -8.17
C ALA A 179 -18.00 -9.60 -6.89
N ARG A 180 -17.13 -9.95 -5.94
CA ARG A 180 -16.91 -9.16 -4.71
C ARG A 180 -16.25 -7.82 -5.02
N LEU A 181 -15.19 -7.81 -5.85
CA LEU A 181 -14.47 -6.60 -6.25
C LEU A 181 -15.36 -5.61 -7.01
N ASN A 182 -16.38 -6.08 -7.72
CA ASN A 182 -17.39 -5.22 -8.37
C ASN A 182 -18.33 -4.53 -7.37
N SER A 183 -18.32 -4.94 -6.10
CA SER A 183 -19.14 -4.34 -5.05
C SER A 183 -18.47 -3.14 -4.42
N ARG A 184 -19.11 -1.98 -4.45
CA ARG A 184 -18.64 -0.76 -3.77
C ARG A 184 -18.42 -0.98 -2.28
N SER A 185 -19.28 -1.76 -1.62
CA SER A 185 -19.16 -2.09 -0.21
C SER A 185 -17.90 -2.92 0.08
N TYR A 186 -17.52 -3.85 -0.81
CA TYR A 186 -16.32 -4.64 -0.63
C TYR A 186 -15.05 -3.84 -0.90
N GLN A 187 -15.04 -2.99 -1.94
CA GLN A 187 -13.96 -2.03 -2.20
C GLN A 187 -13.73 -1.11 -0.99
N ASP A 188 -14.81 -0.65 -0.37
CA ASP A 188 -14.75 0.18 0.83
C ASP A 188 -14.15 -0.56 2.02
N LYS A 189 -14.55 -1.81 2.27
CA LYS A 189 -13.96 -2.65 3.32
C LYS A 189 -12.46 -2.88 3.12
N LEU A 190 -12.02 -3.11 1.88
CA LEU A 190 -10.59 -3.25 1.54
C LEU A 190 -9.83 -1.94 1.80
N ALA A 191 -10.36 -0.81 1.33
CA ALA A 191 -9.76 0.50 1.55
C ALA A 191 -9.65 0.84 3.04
N ARG A 192 -10.69 0.54 3.82
CA ARG A 192 -10.70 0.72 5.29
C ARG A 192 -9.66 -0.17 5.97
N ALA A 193 -9.55 -1.43 5.59
CA ALA A 193 -8.54 -2.33 6.16
C ALA A 193 -7.11 -1.85 5.88
N ILE A 194 -6.83 -1.40 4.66
CA ILE A 194 -5.54 -0.82 4.29
C ILE A 194 -5.28 0.47 5.09
N PHE A 195 -6.28 1.32 5.24
CA PHE A 195 -6.19 2.53 6.07
C PHE A 195 -5.86 2.20 7.52
N GLU A 196 -6.58 1.26 8.15
CA GLU A 196 -6.34 0.87 9.54
C GLU A 196 -4.94 0.29 9.73
N GLY A 197 -4.48 -0.55 8.81
CA GLY A 197 -3.11 -1.07 8.85
C GLY A 197 -2.06 0.03 8.70
N THR A 198 -2.26 0.97 7.79
CA THR A 198 -1.37 2.12 7.58
C THR A 198 -1.36 3.03 8.81
N ARG A 199 -2.51 3.32 9.37
CA ARG A 199 -2.66 4.14 10.57
C ARG A 199 -1.96 3.50 11.77
N GLN A 200 -2.18 2.20 11.98
CA GLN A 200 -1.54 1.45 13.07
C GLN A 200 -0.02 1.44 12.91
N TYR A 201 0.49 1.23 11.69
CA TYR A 201 1.92 1.31 11.42
C TYR A 201 2.51 2.66 11.83
N PHE A 202 1.90 3.78 11.43
CA PHE A 202 2.40 5.11 11.78
C PHE A 202 2.23 5.45 13.27
N PHE A 203 1.27 4.87 13.96
CA PHE A 203 1.16 5.00 15.42
C PHE A 203 2.33 4.32 16.16
N ILE A 204 2.79 3.17 15.64
CA ILE A 204 3.93 2.44 16.20
C ILE A 204 5.25 3.09 15.78
N ASN A 205 5.33 3.56 14.54
CA ASN A 205 6.53 4.11 13.91
C ASN A 205 6.27 5.54 13.38
N PRO A 206 6.01 6.53 14.25
CA PRO A 206 5.69 7.88 13.80
C PRO A 206 6.90 8.54 13.13
N PRO A 207 6.77 9.10 11.92
CA PRO A 207 7.87 9.81 11.28
C PRO A 207 8.31 11.01 12.12
N LYS A 208 9.61 11.23 12.22
CA LYS A 208 10.18 12.32 13.03
C LYS A 208 9.66 13.69 12.54
N ASN A 209 9.48 14.61 13.48
CA ASN A 209 9.04 15.98 13.22
C ASN A 209 7.63 16.11 12.60
N THR A 210 6.78 15.10 12.74
CA THR A 210 5.38 15.14 12.31
C THR A 210 4.44 15.53 13.45
N ILE A 211 3.23 15.96 13.08
CA ILE A 211 2.13 16.23 14.04
C ILE A 211 1.84 14.97 14.86
N LEU A 212 1.83 13.80 14.22
CA LEU A 212 1.60 12.52 14.87
C LEU A 212 2.69 12.20 15.90
N ALA A 213 3.97 12.36 15.56
CA ALA A 213 5.08 12.13 16.49
C ALA A 213 5.01 13.04 17.71
N ASN A 214 4.70 14.31 17.50
CA ASN A 214 4.56 15.28 18.60
C ASN A 214 3.37 14.96 19.50
N ARG A 215 2.25 14.54 18.93
CA ARG A 215 1.06 14.10 19.65
C ARG A 215 1.34 12.87 20.53
N ILE A 216 2.03 11.87 19.98
CA ILE A 216 2.39 10.65 20.72
C ILE A 216 3.34 11.01 21.89
N LYS A 217 4.35 11.86 21.65
CA LYS A 217 5.28 12.32 22.69
C LYS A 217 4.59 13.08 23.83
N SER A 218 3.61 13.91 23.53
CA SER A 218 2.85 14.69 24.52
C SER A 218 1.84 13.87 25.31
N GLY A 219 1.70 12.56 25.01
CA GLY A 219 0.69 11.70 25.61
C GLY A 219 -0.75 12.08 25.26
N SER A 220 -0.94 13.01 24.32
CA SER A 220 -2.25 13.46 23.88
C SER A 220 -2.94 12.35 23.08
N ARG A 221 -4.00 11.79 23.65
CA ARG A 221 -4.88 10.82 22.97
C ARG A 221 -5.97 11.49 22.14
N VAL A 222 -5.93 12.82 21.98
CA VAL A 222 -6.92 13.56 21.22
C VAL A 222 -6.69 13.35 19.73
N ILE A 223 -7.68 12.77 19.06
CA ILE A 223 -7.72 12.63 17.61
C ILE A 223 -8.61 13.74 17.08
N ASN A 224 -8.05 14.61 16.25
CA ASN A 224 -8.83 15.62 15.56
C ASN A 224 -9.33 15.04 14.24
N TYR A 225 -10.64 14.96 14.10
CA TYR A 225 -11.30 14.51 12.89
C TYR A 225 -12.06 15.64 12.22
N ARG A 226 -11.89 15.82 10.92
CA ARG A 226 -12.65 16.81 10.16
C ARG A 226 -13.96 16.18 9.69
N VAL A 227 -15.04 16.47 10.39
CA VAL A 227 -16.39 15.99 10.08
C VAL A 227 -16.82 16.47 8.69
N LYS A 228 -17.36 15.58 7.86
CA LYS A 228 -17.99 15.87 6.57
C LYS A 228 -19.48 15.62 6.66
N ARG A 229 -20.22 16.19 5.69
CA ARG A 229 -21.66 15.94 5.58
C ARG A 229 -21.94 14.44 5.35
N GLY A 230 -22.73 13.85 6.23
CA GLY A 230 -23.08 12.43 6.22
C GLY A 230 -22.31 11.58 7.22
N ASP A 231 -21.26 12.10 7.87
CA ASP A 231 -20.57 11.38 8.93
C ASP A 231 -21.44 11.28 10.20
N THR A 232 -21.38 10.12 10.84
CA THR A 232 -21.98 9.93 12.18
C THR A 232 -20.90 9.74 13.22
N LEU A 233 -21.20 10.09 14.48
CA LEU A 233 -20.23 9.87 15.58
C LEU A 233 -19.90 8.39 15.76
N SER A 234 -20.85 7.50 15.50
CA SER A 234 -20.62 6.05 15.56
C SER A 234 -19.63 5.57 14.52
N GLU A 235 -19.75 6.01 13.27
CA GLU A 235 -18.80 5.69 12.19
C GLU A 235 -17.42 6.28 12.47
N ILE A 236 -17.35 7.51 12.99
CA ILE A 236 -16.07 8.13 13.38
C ILE A 236 -15.44 7.35 14.53
N ALA A 237 -16.20 6.96 15.53
CA ALA A 237 -15.68 6.19 16.66
C ALA A 237 -15.19 4.80 16.21
N GLU A 238 -15.94 4.12 15.34
CA GLU A 238 -15.54 2.85 14.73
C GLU A 238 -14.26 3.00 13.92
N LEU A 239 -14.16 4.06 13.09
CA LEU A 239 -12.98 4.38 12.29
C LEU A 239 -11.71 4.50 13.13
N TYR A 240 -11.83 4.99 14.36
CA TYR A 240 -10.70 5.20 15.27
C TYR A 240 -10.62 4.17 16.41
N GLY A 241 -11.45 3.13 16.40
CA GLY A 241 -11.48 2.11 17.46
C GLY A 241 -11.80 2.68 18.84
N ILE A 242 -12.59 3.75 18.91
CA ILE A 242 -12.98 4.44 20.13
C ILE A 242 -14.37 3.97 20.54
N ARG A 243 -14.57 3.64 21.81
CA ARG A 243 -15.92 3.42 22.36
C ARG A 243 -16.58 4.76 22.62
N LEU A 244 -17.77 4.96 22.07
CA LEU A 244 -18.62 6.08 22.48
C LEU A 244 -19.09 5.80 23.93
N SER A 245 -18.78 6.72 24.84
CA SER A 245 -19.46 6.74 26.13
C SER A 245 -20.82 7.37 25.91
N THR A 246 -21.88 6.70 26.33
CA THR A 246 -23.22 7.26 26.50
C THR A 246 -23.23 8.30 27.60
#